data_36ef7081143905d6fcebe165902dea3e
#
_entry.id   36ef7081143905d6fcebe165902dea3e
#
_cell.length_a   1.000
_cell.length_b   1.000
_cell.length_c   1.000
_cell.angle_alpha   90.00
_cell.angle_beta   90.00
_cell.angle_gamma   90.00
#
_symmetry.space_group_name_H-M   'P 1'
#
loop_
_entity.id
_entity.type
_entity.pdbx_description
1 polymer ?
#
loop_
_entity_poly.entity_id
_entity_poly.type
_entity_poly.pdbx_seq_one_letter_code
_entity_poly.pdbx_strand_id
1 'polypeptide(L)'
;DPATGRVESSWLSLGGTTRNCAGGVTPWGSWLSCEEFSVRAGGPFGRDHGFVFEVPATAEPALTPARPLPALGRMNHEAAVVDPASGVVYLTEDREESLFYRLLPEVPGQLSRGGKLQALRLRHGPSDTRNWKGSPQLQPAKTFEVDWVTLDGVDSLEDDLRLRGHAEKSAALFA
;
A
#
# COMPACT_ATOMS: atom_id res chain seq x y z
N ASP A 1 -1.30 -17.72 -22.78
CA ASP A 1 -0.66 -17.43 -24.07
C ASP A 1 -1.18 -16.09 -24.61
N PRO A 2 -0.33 -15.04 -24.62
CA PRO A 2 -0.72 -13.70 -25.09
C PRO A 2 -1.13 -13.65 -26.57
N ALA A 3 -0.59 -14.55 -27.39
CA ALA A 3 -0.87 -14.57 -28.83
C ALA A 3 -2.28 -15.11 -29.14
N THR A 4 -2.79 -16.01 -28.31
CA THR A 4 -4.07 -16.68 -28.52
C THR A 4 -5.14 -16.28 -27.50
N GLY A 5 -4.75 -15.59 -26.42
CA GLY A 5 -5.64 -15.26 -25.29
C GLY A 5 -6.09 -16.47 -24.47
N ARG A 6 -5.51 -17.66 -24.69
CA ARG A 6 -5.91 -18.89 -24.00
C ARG A 6 -5.14 -19.05 -22.69
N VAL A 7 -5.85 -19.48 -21.64
CA VAL A 7 -5.23 -19.93 -20.40
C VAL A 7 -4.64 -21.32 -20.65
N GLU A 8 -3.33 -21.45 -20.50
CA GLU A 8 -2.61 -22.73 -20.66
C GLU A 8 -2.52 -23.47 -19.33
N SER A 9 -2.29 -22.73 -18.24
CA SER A 9 -2.23 -23.29 -16.90
C SER A 9 -2.64 -22.23 -15.86
N SER A 10 -3.06 -22.68 -14.68
CA SER A 10 -3.29 -21.81 -13.52
C SER A 10 -2.99 -22.58 -12.24
N TRP A 11 -2.45 -21.88 -11.25
CA TRP A 11 -2.14 -22.46 -9.94
C TRP A 11 -2.23 -21.40 -8.84
N LEU A 12 -2.28 -21.86 -7.58
CA LEU A 12 -2.20 -20.98 -6.43
C LEU A 12 -0.76 -20.54 -6.23
N SER A 13 -0.48 -19.24 -6.37
CA SER A 13 0.86 -18.67 -6.23
C SER A 13 1.14 -18.05 -4.86
N LEU A 14 0.10 -17.70 -4.09
CA LEU A 14 0.18 -17.15 -2.75
C LEU A 14 -0.96 -17.73 -1.90
N GLY A 15 -0.69 -18.03 -0.64
CA GLY A 15 -1.69 -18.49 0.33
C GLY A 15 -1.39 -17.99 1.73
N GLY A 16 -2.38 -18.06 2.64
CA GLY A 16 -2.25 -17.58 4.01
C GLY A 16 -2.35 -16.05 4.16
N THR A 17 -2.97 -15.41 3.19
CA THR A 17 -3.35 -13.99 3.19
C THR A 17 -4.87 -13.85 3.24
N THR A 18 -5.39 -12.66 3.46
CA THR A 18 -6.83 -12.41 3.55
C THR A 18 -7.26 -11.18 2.78
N ARG A 19 -8.44 -11.27 2.13
CA ARG A 19 -9.07 -10.16 1.42
C ARG A 19 -8.09 -9.36 0.54
N ASN A 20 -7.31 -10.08 -0.27
CA ASN A 20 -6.38 -9.42 -1.17
C ASN A 20 -7.14 -8.58 -2.21
N CYS A 21 -6.78 -7.32 -2.33
CA CYS A 21 -7.28 -6.39 -3.33
C CYS A 21 -6.27 -6.21 -4.47
N ALA A 22 -6.33 -5.07 -5.16
CA ALA A 22 -5.64 -4.87 -6.44
C ALA A 22 -4.12 -5.11 -6.41
N GLY A 23 -3.38 -4.44 -5.54
CA GLY A 23 -1.91 -4.50 -5.59
C GLY A 23 -1.33 -3.89 -6.86
N GLY A 24 -0.25 -4.45 -7.39
CA GLY A 24 0.39 -3.94 -8.61
C GLY A 24 1.62 -4.71 -9.08
N VAL A 25 1.95 -4.57 -10.36
CA VAL A 25 3.16 -5.16 -10.95
C VAL A 25 4.42 -4.41 -10.56
N THR A 26 5.53 -5.12 -10.44
CA THR A 26 6.83 -4.50 -10.23
C THR A 26 7.66 -4.51 -11.53
N PRO A 27 8.58 -3.55 -11.69
CA PRO A 27 9.48 -3.52 -12.85
C PRO A 27 10.48 -4.69 -12.90
N TRP A 28 10.63 -5.43 -11.80
CA TRP A 28 11.56 -6.57 -11.68
C TRP A 28 10.88 -7.93 -11.74
N GLY A 29 9.65 -8.00 -12.25
CA GLY A 29 8.99 -9.27 -12.56
C GLY A 29 8.33 -9.96 -11.37
N SER A 30 7.68 -9.19 -10.51
CA SER A 30 6.81 -9.70 -9.45
C SER A 30 5.48 -8.95 -9.41
N TRP A 31 4.54 -9.44 -8.60
CA TRP A 31 3.28 -8.80 -8.25
C TRP A 31 3.28 -8.47 -6.76
N LEU A 32 2.85 -7.26 -6.42
CA LEU A 32 2.54 -6.88 -5.04
C LEU A 32 1.07 -7.18 -4.77
N SER A 33 0.81 -8.10 -3.85
CA SER A 33 -0.55 -8.46 -3.44
C SER A 33 -0.88 -7.77 -2.13
N CYS A 34 -1.94 -6.99 -2.11
CA CYS A 34 -2.33 -6.09 -1.03
C CYS A 34 -3.47 -6.69 -0.21
N GLU A 35 -3.30 -6.84 1.11
CA GLU A 35 -4.41 -7.18 2.01
C GLU A 35 -5.23 -5.93 2.34
N GLU A 36 -6.49 -5.92 1.92
CA GLU A 36 -7.46 -4.86 2.21
C GLU A 36 -8.21 -5.13 3.53
N PHE A 37 -7.54 -5.72 4.49
CA PHE A 37 -8.13 -6.05 5.79
C PHE A 37 -7.09 -6.09 6.89
N SER A 38 -7.12 -5.09 7.76
CA SER A 38 -6.24 -5.01 8.92
C SER A 38 -6.89 -5.67 10.11
N VAL A 39 -6.40 -6.83 10.54
CA VAL A 39 -6.91 -7.61 11.68
C VAL A 39 -5.76 -8.25 12.45
N ARG A 40 -5.90 -8.32 13.77
CA ARG A 40 -4.96 -9.03 14.64
C ARG A 40 -5.19 -10.54 14.59
N ALA A 41 -4.14 -11.29 14.92
CA ALA A 41 -4.25 -12.72 15.20
C ALA A 41 -5.31 -13.00 16.28
N GLY A 42 -6.10 -14.02 16.04
CA GLY A 42 -7.18 -14.44 16.94
C GLY A 42 -8.40 -14.95 16.17
N GLY A 43 -9.27 -15.70 16.82
CA GLY A 43 -10.41 -16.32 16.16
C GLY A 43 -9.99 -17.18 14.96
N PRO A 44 -10.48 -16.87 13.74
CA PRO A 44 -10.11 -17.62 12.54
C PRO A 44 -8.73 -17.25 11.98
N PHE A 45 -8.07 -16.20 12.48
CA PHE A 45 -6.81 -15.69 11.96
C PHE A 45 -5.63 -16.17 12.78
N GLY A 46 -4.75 -16.97 12.18
CA GLY A 46 -3.56 -17.51 12.82
C GLY A 46 -2.39 -16.52 12.92
N ARG A 47 -2.52 -15.34 12.31
CA ARG A 47 -1.51 -14.27 12.29
C ARG A 47 -2.16 -12.91 12.12
N ASP A 48 -1.36 -11.85 12.29
CA ASP A 48 -1.77 -10.49 11.97
C ASP A 48 -1.83 -10.29 10.43
N HIS A 49 -2.78 -9.50 9.98
CA HIS A 49 -3.01 -9.15 8.58
C HIS A 49 -3.08 -7.64 8.37
N GLY A 50 -3.10 -7.21 7.10
CA GLY A 50 -3.07 -5.82 6.67
C GLY A 50 -1.72 -5.44 6.07
N PHE A 51 -1.08 -6.38 5.36
CA PHE A 51 0.24 -6.22 4.76
C PHE A 51 0.22 -6.39 3.24
N VAL A 52 1.33 -6.01 2.63
CA VAL A 52 1.63 -6.30 1.23
C VAL A 52 2.58 -7.49 1.16
N PHE A 53 2.41 -8.31 0.12
CA PHE A 53 3.22 -9.49 -0.17
C PHE A 53 3.75 -9.41 -1.59
N GLU A 54 5.00 -9.80 -1.79
CA GLU A 54 5.60 -9.86 -3.11
C GLU A 54 5.57 -11.30 -3.64
N VAL A 55 5.03 -11.47 -4.84
CA VAL A 55 4.85 -12.76 -5.50
C VAL A 55 5.60 -12.73 -6.83
N PRO A 56 6.65 -13.55 -7.03
CA PRO A 56 7.35 -13.63 -8.31
C PRO A 56 6.44 -14.03 -9.46
N ALA A 57 6.55 -13.36 -10.60
CA ALA A 57 5.93 -13.77 -11.85
C ALA A 57 6.77 -14.90 -12.46
N THR A 58 6.28 -16.15 -12.36
CA THR A 58 6.97 -17.34 -12.87
C THR A 58 6.01 -18.19 -13.67
N ALA A 59 6.51 -18.88 -14.68
CA ALA A 59 5.77 -19.91 -15.41
C ALA A 59 5.78 -21.27 -14.69
N GLU A 60 6.65 -21.44 -13.71
CA GLU A 60 6.74 -22.67 -12.92
C GLU A 60 5.74 -22.64 -11.77
N PRO A 61 4.90 -23.67 -11.62
CA PRO A 61 3.96 -23.80 -10.51
C PRO A 61 4.69 -23.79 -9.17
N ALA A 62 4.47 -22.72 -8.38
CA ALA A 62 5.07 -22.60 -7.06
C ALA A 62 4.17 -21.79 -6.13
N LEU A 63 4.09 -22.24 -4.87
CA LEU A 63 3.45 -21.47 -3.80
C LEU A 63 4.52 -20.61 -3.12
N THR A 64 4.42 -19.30 -3.29
CA THR A 64 5.30 -18.34 -2.64
C THR A 64 5.02 -18.29 -1.13
N PRO A 65 6.05 -18.39 -0.27
CA PRO A 65 5.87 -18.18 1.16
C PRO A 65 5.30 -16.78 1.44
N ALA A 66 4.18 -16.71 2.16
CA ALA A 66 3.54 -15.44 2.51
C ALA A 66 4.38 -14.69 3.57
N ARG A 67 5.37 -13.94 3.11
CA ARG A 67 6.22 -13.07 3.93
C ARG A 67 5.72 -11.64 3.81
N PRO A 68 5.19 -11.05 4.89
CA PRO A 68 4.72 -9.68 4.86
C PRO A 68 5.89 -8.71 4.64
N LEU A 69 5.59 -7.57 4.03
CA LEU A 69 6.52 -6.45 3.82
C LEU A 69 6.14 -5.31 4.79
N PRO A 70 6.52 -5.37 6.07
CA PRO A 70 6.01 -4.46 7.10
C PRO A 70 6.41 -3.00 6.86
N ALA A 71 7.49 -2.74 6.16
CA ALA A 71 7.90 -1.37 5.82
C ALA A 71 6.92 -0.64 4.90
N LEU A 72 6.03 -1.36 4.20
CA LEU A 72 4.95 -0.77 3.40
C LEU A 72 3.75 -0.33 4.25
N GLY A 73 3.83 -0.52 5.56
CA GLY A 73 2.78 -0.21 6.52
C GLY A 73 1.83 -1.39 6.77
N ARG A 74 1.11 -1.30 7.88
CA ARG A 74 -0.01 -2.18 8.18
C ARG A 74 -1.30 -1.39 8.15
N MET A 75 -2.14 -1.63 7.16
CA MET A 75 -3.38 -0.89 6.88
C MET A 75 -4.29 -1.70 5.95
N ASN A 76 -5.46 -1.18 5.61
CA ASN A 76 -6.31 -1.73 4.55
C ASN A 76 -5.73 -1.35 3.18
N HIS A 77 -4.76 -2.10 2.70
CA HIS A 77 -4.12 -1.81 1.41
C HIS A 77 -5.09 -2.02 0.25
N GLU A 78 -5.24 -1.01 -0.60
CA GLU A 78 -6.00 -1.07 -1.85
C GLU A 78 -5.09 -1.49 -3.01
N ALA A 79 -4.19 -0.61 -3.39
CA ALA A 79 -3.33 -0.80 -4.55
C ALA A 79 -1.88 -0.35 -4.28
N ALA A 80 -0.98 -0.83 -5.13
CA ALA A 80 0.42 -0.44 -5.14
C ALA A 80 0.89 -0.18 -6.56
N VAL A 81 1.70 0.86 -6.75
CA VAL A 81 2.38 1.12 -8.03
C VAL A 81 3.84 1.46 -7.78
N VAL A 82 4.71 0.90 -8.59
CA VAL A 82 6.15 1.13 -8.49
C VAL A 82 6.61 2.06 -9.61
N ASP A 83 7.26 3.15 -9.25
CA ASP A 83 7.97 3.98 -10.22
C ASP A 83 9.20 3.22 -10.73
N PRO A 84 9.26 2.86 -12.03
CA PRO A 84 10.34 2.04 -12.55
C PRO A 84 11.71 2.74 -12.54
N ALA A 85 11.74 4.06 -12.50
CA ALA A 85 12.98 4.83 -12.52
C ALA A 85 13.64 4.91 -11.14
N SER A 86 12.86 5.05 -10.07
CA SER A 86 13.36 5.23 -8.70
C SER A 86 13.18 4.00 -7.82
N GLY A 87 12.29 3.07 -8.18
CA GLY A 87 11.87 1.96 -7.33
C GLY A 87 10.94 2.38 -6.18
N VAL A 88 10.53 3.65 -6.11
CA VAL A 88 9.58 4.14 -5.11
C VAL A 88 8.24 3.45 -5.29
N VAL A 89 7.65 2.97 -4.19
CA VAL A 89 6.33 2.33 -4.20
C VAL A 89 5.29 3.30 -3.66
N TYR A 90 4.29 3.62 -4.46
CA TYR A 90 3.13 4.41 -4.04
C TYR A 90 2.00 3.48 -3.65
N LEU A 91 1.25 3.84 -2.61
CA LEU A 91 0.21 3.00 -2.01
C LEU A 91 -1.04 3.81 -1.72
N THR A 92 -2.19 3.17 -1.91
CA THR A 92 -3.49 3.66 -1.48
C THR A 92 -4.07 2.76 -0.38
N GLU A 93 -4.92 3.33 0.45
CA GLU A 93 -5.63 2.68 1.55
C GLU A 93 -7.13 2.86 1.33
N ASP A 94 -7.92 1.79 1.44
CA ASP A 94 -9.38 1.86 1.37
C ASP A 94 -9.98 2.21 2.73
N ARG A 95 -10.03 3.49 3.00
CA ARG A 95 -10.67 4.11 4.17
C ARG A 95 -11.19 5.50 3.82
N GLU A 96 -12.29 5.91 4.45
CA GLU A 96 -12.88 7.24 4.26
C GLU A 96 -11.97 8.39 4.75
N GLU A 97 -11.04 8.10 5.66
CA GLU A 97 -10.01 9.02 6.15
C GLU A 97 -8.60 8.49 5.82
N SER A 98 -8.39 8.05 4.59
CA SER A 98 -7.14 7.47 4.14
C SER A 98 -6.03 8.52 3.94
N LEU A 99 -4.79 8.05 3.84
CA LEU A 99 -3.66 8.85 3.37
C LEU A 99 -3.19 8.33 2.01
N PHE A 100 -2.42 9.14 1.30
CA PHE A 100 -1.67 8.69 0.13
C PHE A 100 -0.21 8.50 0.53
N TYR A 101 0.29 7.29 0.33
CA TYR A 101 1.59 6.87 0.85
C TYR A 101 2.62 6.67 -0.24
N ARG A 102 3.90 6.74 0.15
CA ARG A 102 5.02 6.19 -0.63
C ARG A 102 6.04 5.53 0.27
N LEU A 103 6.60 4.41 -0.16
CA LEU A 103 7.80 3.83 0.40
C LEU A 103 9.02 4.28 -0.41
N LEU A 104 10.00 4.86 0.27
CA LEU A 104 11.36 5.00 -0.25
C LEU A 104 12.12 3.74 0.13
N PRO A 105 12.33 2.77 -0.77
CA PRO A 105 12.97 1.51 -0.42
C PRO A 105 14.44 1.76 -0.04
N GLU A 106 14.96 1.00 0.94
CA GLU A 106 16.37 1.04 1.27
C GLU A 106 17.23 0.58 0.08
N VAL A 107 16.76 -0.45 -0.62
CA VAL A 107 17.38 -0.95 -1.85
C VAL A 107 16.28 -1.10 -2.91
N PRO A 108 16.30 -0.31 -4.01
CA PRO A 108 15.36 -0.47 -5.10
C PRO A 108 15.35 -1.92 -5.63
N GLY A 109 14.15 -2.47 -5.84
CA GLY A 109 13.98 -3.86 -6.28
C GLY A 109 14.14 -4.91 -5.18
N GLN A 110 14.40 -4.54 -3.94
CA GLN A 110 14.52 -5.45 -2.80
C GLN A 110 13.66 -4.98 -1.62
N LEU A 111 12.33 -5.01 -1.78
CA LEU A 111 11.39 -4.46 -0.78
C LEU A 111 11.50 -5.12 0.60
N SER A 112 11.95 -6.37 0.65
CA SER A 112 12.21 -7.09 1.91
C SER A 112 13.33 -6.46 2.76
N ARG A 113 14.14 -5.57 2.20
CA ARG A 113 15.16 -4.81 2.93
C ARG A 113 14.55 -3.64 3.70
N GLY A 114 13.26 -3.34 3.47
CA GLY A 114 12.58 -2.24 4.12
C GLY A 114 12.78 -0.90 3.42
N GLY A 115 12.56 0.17 4.18
CA GLY A 115 12.63 1.53 3.67
C GLY A 115 11.92 2.51 4.59
N LYS A 116 11.68 3.73 4.10
CA LYS A 116 10.98 4.79 4.82
C LYS A 116 9.60 5.00 4.22
N LEU A 117 8.55 4.68 4.96
CA LEU A 117 7.18 4.99 4.57
C LEU A 117 6.89 6.46 4.88
N GLN A 118 6.31 7.13 3.91
CA GLN A 118 5.95 8.54 3.99
C GLN A 118 4.50 8.73 3.56
N ALA A 119 3.84 9.76 4.11
CA ALA A 119 2.53 10.21 3.66
C ALA A 119 2.62 11.59 2.99
N LEU A 120 1.74 11.85 2.04
CA LEU A 120 1.64 13.11 1.34
C LEU A 120 1.06 14.19 2.26
N ARG A 121 1.66 15.39 2.25
CA ARG A 121 1.16 16.59 2.91
C ARG A 121 1.09 17.74 1.92
N LEU A 122 0.01 18.49 1.92
CA LEU A 122 -0.09 19.74 1.15
C LEU A 122 0.63 20.86 1.89
N ARG A 123 1.63 21.50 1.24
CA ARG A 123 2.47 22.51 1.87
C ARG A 123 1.69 23.76 2.32
N HIS A 124 0.77 24.22 1.50
CA HIS A 124 -0.05 25.41 1.73
C HIS A 124 -1.53 25.14 1.44
N GLY A 125 -2.00 23.93 1.74
CA GLY A 125 -3.35 23.45 1.50
C GLY A 125 -4.02 22.95 2.77
N PRO A 126 -5.29 22.58 2.68
CA PRO A 126 -5.97 21.94 3.79
C PRO A 126 -5.38 20.54 4.06
N SER A 127 -5.41 20.13 5.32
CA SER A 127 -5.05 18.74 5.69
C SER A 127 -6.22 17.75 5.50
N ASP A 128 -7.43 18.24 5.27
CA ASP A 128 -8.59 17.44 4.90
C ASP A 128 -8.99 17.79 3.45
N THR A 129 -8.84 16.84 2.54
CA THR A 129 -9.10 17.01 1.10
C THR A 129 -10.31 16.21 0.62
N ARG A 130 -11.08 15.63 1.52
CA ARG A 130 -12.18 14.69 1.20
C ARG A 130 -13.38 15.34 0.51
N ASN A 131 -13.49 16.67 0.56
CA ASN A 131 -14.63 17.43 0.00
C ASN A 131 -16.00 17.06 0.60
N TRP A 132 -16.02 16.53 1.81
CA TRP A 132 -17.27 16.22 2.49
C TRP A 132 -18.00 17.48 2.96
N LYS A 133 -19.29 17.34 3.26
CA LYS A 133 -20.06 18.43 3.84
C LYS A 133 -19.43 18.88 5.17
N GLY A 134 -19.03 20.14 5.24
CA GLY A 134 -18.34 20.73 6.40
C GLY A 134 -16.81 20.67 6.37
N SER A 135 -16.21 19.98 5.38
CA SER A 135 -14.77 20.04 5.14
C SER A 135 -14.41 21.11 4.10
N PRO A 136 -13.14 21.48 3.98
CA PRO A 136 -12.67 22.36 2.90
C PRO A 136 -13.04 21.79 1.53
N GLN A 137 -13.53 22.65 0.63
CA GLN A 137 -13.90 22.25 -0.73
C GLN A 137 -12.76 22.57 -1.70
N LEU A 138 -12.14 21.54 -2.23
CA LEU A 138 -11.11 21.69 -3.25
C LEU A 138 -11.77 21.92 -4.61
N GLN A 139 -11.27 22.92 -5.32
CA GLN A 139 -11.74 23.22 -6.69
C GLN A 139 -11.04 22.29 -7.70
N PRO A 140 -11.76 21.82 -8.74
CA PRO A 140 -11.16 21.06 -9.83
C PRO A 140 -9.97 21.82 -10.47
N ALA A 141 -8.96 21.06 -10.89
CA ALA A 141 -7.73 21.56 -11.53
C ALA A 141 -6.85 22.47 -10.65
N LYS A 142 -7.14 22.62 -9.36
CA LYS A 142 -6.24 23.32 -8.43
C LYS A 142 -5.01 22.46 -8.17
N THR A 143 -3.83 23.04 -8.32
CA THR A 143 -2.55 22.39 -8.02
C THR A 143 -2.02 22.83 -6.65
N PHE A 144 -1.30 21.95 -5.98
CA PHE A 144 -0.68 22.21 -4.70
C PHE A 144 0.78 21.75 -4.71
N GLU A 145 1.64 22.50 -4.05
CA GLU A 145 2.94 21.99 -3.66
C GLU A 145 2.78 20.95 -2.55
N VAL A 146 3.56 19.89 -2.61
CA VAL A 146 3.48 18.81 -1.63
C VAL A 146 4.81 18.59 -0.94
N ASP A 147 4.72 18.15 0.31
CA ASP A 147 5.80 17.54 1.07
C ASP A 147 5.47 16.07 1.32
N TRP A 148 6.48 15.29 1.66
CA TRP A 148 6.33 13.93 2.12
C TRP A 148 6.84 13.82 3.54
N VAL A 149 5.98 13.41 4.46
CA VAL A 149 6.30 13.29 5.88
C VAL A 149 6.54 11.84 6.25
N THR A 150 7.66 11.57 6.91
CA THR A 150 7.99 10.20 7.34
C THR A 150 7.08 9.79 8.49
N LEU A 151 6.57 8.57 8.39
CA LEU A 151 5.74 7.93 9.41
C LEU A 151 6.58 6.99 10.28
N ASP A 152 6.23 6.92 11.55
CA ASP A 152 6.86 6.05 12.54
C ASP A 152 5.90 4.91 12.94
N GLY A 153 6.43 3.76 13.40
CA GLY A 153 5.62 2.62 13.86
C GLY A 153 4.64 2.13 12.80
N VAL A 154 5.11 2.02 11.56
CA VAL A 154 4.27 1.76 10.39
C VAL A 154 3.64 0.36 10.38
N ASP A 155 4.20 -0.58 11.13
CA ASP A 155 3.74 -1.96 11.30
C ASP A 155 2.98 -2.19 12.62
N SER A 156 2.58 -1.10 13.30
CA SER A 156 1.80 -1.17 14.54
C SER A 156 0.60 -2.11 14.40
N LEU A 157 0.30 -2.86 15.46
CA LEU A 157 -0.88 -3.74 15.50
C LEU A 157 -2.19 -2.96 15.63
N GLU A 158 -2.13 -1.67 15.97
CA GLU A 158 -3.30 -0.78 15.91
C GLU A 158 -3.55 -0.37 14.44
N ASP A 159 -4.82 -0.29 14.06
CA ASP A 159 -5.25 0.22 12.74
C ASP A 159 -5.39 1.74 12.79
N ASP A 160 -4.30 2.43 13.12
CA ASP A 160 -4.28 3.86 13.42
C ASP A 160 -3.24 4.67 12.63
N LEU A 161 -2.50 4.05 11.73
CA LEU A 161 -1.39 4.69 11.00
C LEU A 161 -1.83 5.98 10.31
N ARG A 162 -2.98 5.96 9.61
CA ARG A 162 -3.55 7.12 8.93
C ARG A 162 -3.93 8.22 9.92
N LEU A 163 -4.53 7.85 11.07
CA LEU A 163 -4.97 8.82 12.08
C LEU A 163 -3.77 9.52 12.73
N ARG A 164 -2.72 8.78 13.08
CA ARG A 164 -1.47 9.34 13.61
C ARG A 164 -0.75 10.19 12.56
N GLY A 165 -0.65 9.72 11.33
CA GLY A 165 -0.05 10.49 10.23
C GLY A 165 -0.75 11.83 10.01
N HIS A 166 -2.08 11.85 10.07
CA HIS A 166 -2.84 13.09 10.00
C HIS A 166 -2.63 13.97 11.24
N ALA A 167 -2.85 13.44 12.44
CA ALA A 167 -2.82 14.22 13.68
C ALA A 167 -1.42 14.77 14.01
N GLU A 168 -0.37 13.96 13.84
CA GLU A 168 0.98 14.29 14.27
C GLU A 168 1.82 14.96 13.17
N LYS A 169 1.56 14.65 11.91
CA LYS A 169 2.37 15.07 10.76
C LYS A 169 1.63 15.97 9.77
N SER A 170 0.34 16.23 10.01
CA SER A 170 -0.54 16.98 9.08
C SER A 170 -0.56 16.39 7.67
N ALA A 171 -0.45 15.06 7.56
CA ALA A 171 -0.66 14.37 6.30
C ALA A 171 -2.08 14.60 5.78
N ALA A 172 -2.24 14.73 4.47
CA ALA A 172 -3.52 15.07 3.86
C ALA A 172 -4.45 13.84 3.86
N LEU A 173 -5.67 14.03 4.38
CA LEU A 173 -6.74 13.03 4.31
C LEU A 173 -7.38 13.02 2.92
N PHE A 174 -7.65 11.81 2.43
CA PHE A 174 -8.36 11.51 1.20
C PHE A 174 -9.56 10.58 1.51
N ALA A 175 -10.54 10.54 0.61
CA ALA A 175 -11.66 9.59 0.62
C ALA A 175 -11.83 8.96 -0.75
#